data_accfe561099288da020ac24e75931aaa
#
_entry.id   accfe561099288da020ac24e75931aaa
#
_cell.length_a   1.000
_cell.length_b   1.000
_cell.length_c   1.000
_cell.angle_alpha   90.00
_cell.angle_beta   90.00
_cell.angle_gamma   90.00
#
_symmetry.space_group_name_H-M   'P 1'
#
loop_
_entity.id
_entity.type
_entity.pdbx_description
1 polymer ?
#
loop_
_entity_poly.entity_id
_entity_poly.type
_entity_poly.pdbx_seq_one_letter_code
_entity_poly.pdbx_strand_id
1 'polypeptide(L)'
;MWILYAFGSALFAGLTAVLAKCGIRKTDSTVATAIRTIVVLLFSWLMVFIVGSQSQLSSLDGRTLPFLVLSGLATGASWLCYFHALQIGDINKVVPVDKSSTVLTILLAVIFLHESLSLPKGIGIVLIAVGTYLMIEKKQSTGAGKGGASWLFYAAGSAVFASLTSILGKVGISGVESNLGTAIRTGVVLVMSWMMVFVTGKSAKLREVPKDELGFICLSGLATGGSWLCYYKALQEGPASVVAPIDKLSILVTILFSYLVFHEKLSKKSALGLAILVSGTLLMLL
;
A
#
# COMPACT_ATOMS: atom_id res chain seq x y z
N MET A 1 -1.26 21.25 -6.17
CA MET A 1 -2.44 20.38 -5.87
C MET A 1 -2.03 18.96 -5.40
N TRP A 2 -0.98 18.36 -5.97
CA TRP A 2 -0.58 16.97 -5.65
C TRP A 2 -0.36 16.68 -4.15
N ILE A 3 0.14 17.65 -3.36
CA ILE A 3 0.35 17.49 -1.90
C ILE A 3 -0.99 17.21 -1.20
N LEU A 4 -2.09 17.90 -1.57
CA LEU A 4 -3.41 17.63 -0.99
C LEU A 4 -3.89 16.22 -1.32
N TYR A 5 -3.66 15.75 -2.54
CA TYR A 5 -3.96 14.36 -2.91
C TYR A 5 -3.11 13.36 -2.14
N ALA A 6 -1.81 13.64 -1.93
CA ALA A 6 -0.94 12.77 -1.13
C ALA A 6 -1.40 12.64 0.32
N PHE A 7 -1.77 13.76 0.98
CA PHE A 7 -2.35 13.73 2.32
C PHE A 7 -3.74 13.09 2.35
N GLY A 8 -4.57 13.33 1.33
CA GLY A 8 -5.86 12.64 1.16
C GLY A 8 -5.67 11.12 1.07
N SER A 9 -4.69 10.66 0.30
CA SER A 9 -4.32 9.24 0.24
C SER A 9 -3.96 8.71 1.62
N ALA A 10 -3.09 9.40 2.37
CA ALA A 10 -2.69 9.00 3.72
C ALA A 10 -3.90 8.91 4.68
N LEU A 11 -4.82 9.87 4.62
CA LEU A 11 -6.03 9.86 5.44
C LEU A 11 -6.88 8.62 5.14
N PHE A 12 -7.22 8.40 3.87
CA PHE A 12 -8.02 7.25 3.46
C PHE A 12 -7.32 5.92 3.70
N ALA A 13 -5.99 5.84 3.54
CA ALA A 13 -5.22 4.64 3.86
C ALA A 13 -5.27 4.31 5.37
N GLY A 14 -5.20 5.34 6.22
CA GLY A 14 -5.38 5.16 7.67
C GLY A 14 -6.78 4.67 8.03
N LEU A 15 -7.83 5.27 7.44
CA LEU A 15 -9.22 4.80 7.59
C LEU A 15 -9.38 3.36 7.11
N THR A 16 -8.77 3.00 5.97
CA THR A 16 -8.75 1.61 5.46
C THR A 16 -8.21 0.64 6.50
N ALA A 17 -7.09 0.97 7.15
CA ALA A 17 -6.45 0.10 8.14
C ALA A 17 -7.36 -0.14 9.35
N VAL A 18 -8.03 0.91 9.84
CA VAL A 18 -8.95 0.82 10.98
C VAL A 18 -10.19 0.00 10.64
N LEU A 19 -10.84 0.30 9.51
CA LEU A 19 -12.03 -0.41 9.05
C LEU A 19 -11.70 -1.88 8.74
N ALA A 20 -10.55 -2.15 8.12
CA ALA A 20 -10.09 -3.50 7.87
C ALA A 20 -9.88 -4.28 9.19
N LYS A 21 -9.30 -3.65 10.23
CA LYS A 21 -9.15 -4.29 11.55
C LYS A 21 -10.50 -4.70 12.16
N CYS A 22 -11.55 -3.91 11.94
CA CYS A 22 -12.91 -4.27 12.36
C CYS A 22 -13.49 -5.41 11.51
N GLY A 23 -13.20 -5.45 10.21
CA GLY A 23 -13.74 -6.43 9.26
C GLY A 23 -13.00 -7.76 9.19
N ILE A 24 -11.87 -7.93 9.90
CA ILE A 24 -11.06 -9.16 9.87
C ILE A 24 -10.94 -9.84 11.24
N ARG A 25 -11.90 -9.65 12.13
CA ARG A 25 -11.86 -10.29 13.46
C ARG A 25 -12.01 -11.81 13.37
N LYS A 26 -12.88 -12.29 12.51
CA LYS A 26 -13.16 -13.71 12.21
C LYS A 26 -12.87 -14.06 10.76
N THR A 27 -13.02 -13.08 9.85
CA THR A 27 -12.77 -13.26 8.41
C THR A 27 -11.28 -13.38 8.11
N ASP A 28 -10.92 -14.34 7.26
CA ASP A 28 -9.54 -14.48 6.76
C ASP A 28 -9.11 -13.23 5.98
N SER A 29 -7.92 -12.72 6.26
CA SER A 29 -7.43 -11.46 5.68
C SER A 29 -7.26 -11.52 4.16
N THR A 30 -6.95 -12.69 3.58
CA THR A 30 -6.84 -12.87 2.13
C THR A 30 -8.21 -12.76 1.48
N VAL A 31 -9.22 -13.41 2.06
CA VAL A 31 -10.62 -13.34 1.62
C VAL A 31 -11.15 -11.92 1.74
N ALA A 32 -10.94 -11.26 2.88
CA ALA A 32 -11.33 -9.86 3.09
C ALA A 32 -10.68 -8.93 2.05
N THR A 33 -9.41 -9.16 1.71
CA THR A 33 -8.69 -8.38 0.69
C THR A 33 -9.30 -8.57 -0.69
N ALA A 34 -9.64 -9.80 -1.09
CA ALA A 34 -10.27 -10.07 -2.38
C ALA A 34 -11.66 -9.41 -2.50
N ILE A 35 -12.49 -9.52 -1.46
CA ILE A 35 -13.82 -8.87 -1.42
C ILE A 35 -13.66 -7.35 -1.49
N ARG A 36 -12.77 -6.79 -0.67
CA ARG A 36 -12.46 -5.35 -0.67
C ARG A 36 -12.06 -4.84 -2.04
N THR A 37 -11.25 -5.61 -2.78
CA THR A 37 -10.76 -5.20 -4.10
C THR A 37 -11.89 -5.10 -5.14
N ILE A 38 -12.97 -5.90 -5.00
CA ILE A 38 -14.18 -5.71 -5.82
C ILE A 38 -14.77 -4.31 -5.59
N VAL A 39 -14.91 -3.91 -4.32
CA VAL A 39 -15.46 -2.58 -3.98
C VAL A 39 -14.56 -1.47 -4.50
N VAL A 40 -13.23 -1.63 -4.37
CA VAL A 40 -12.25 -0.67 -4.92
C VAL A 40 -12.42 -0.52 -6.43
N LEU A 41 -12.58 -1.62 -7.16
CA LEU A 41 -12.76 -1.60 -8.60
C LEU A 41 -14.06 -0.89 -9.01
N LEU A 42 -15.17 -1.25 -8.37
CA LEU A 42 -16.47 -0.62 -8.63
C LEU A 42 -16.43 0.89 -8.35
N PHE A 43 -15.82 1.28 -7.23
CA PHE A 43 -15.66 2.69 -6.89
C PHE A 43 -14.74 3.43 -7.87
N SER A 44 -13.65 2.82 -8.31
CA SER A 44 -12.74 3.41 -9.29
C SER A 44 -13.44 3.63 -10.64
N TRP A 45 -14.24 2.67 -11.13
CA TRP A 45 -15.01 2.82 -12.34
C TRP A 45 -16.12 3.87 -12.20
N LEU A 46 -16.80 3.93 -11.04
CA LEU A 46 -17.77 4.98 -10.76
C LEU A 46 -17.11 6.37 -10.92
N MET A 47 -15.89 6.57 -10.40
CA MET A 47 -15.17 7.84 -10.57
C MET A 47 -14.76 8.11 -12.01
N VAL A 48 -14.40 7.08 -12.78
CA VAL A 48 -14.14 7.20 -14.23
C VAL A 48 -15.37 7.73 -14.97
N PHE A 49 -16.57 7.24 -14.64
CA PHE A 49 -17.83 7.72 -15.25
C PHE A 49 -18.19 9.13 -14.79
N ILE A 50 -18.00 9.46 -13.50
CA ILE A 50 -18.28 10.80 -12.97
C ILE A 50 -17.39 11.86 -13.65
N VAL A 51 -16.10 11.54 -13.83
CA VAL A 51 -15.12 12.44 -14.46
C VAL A 51 -15.26 12.46 -16.00
N GLY A 52 -15.93 11.45 -16.58
CA GLY A 52 -16.11 11.33 -18.04
C GLY A 52 -14.87 10.83 -18.78
N SER A 53 -13.93 10.20 -18.08
CA SER A 53 -12.65 9.75 -18.66
C SER A 53 -12.74 8.42 -19.42
N GLN A 54 -13.90 7.76 -19.45
CA GLN A 54 -14.10 6.50 -20.19
C GLN A 54 -13.82 6.62 -21.69
N SER A 55 -14.00 7.81 -22.28
CA SER A 55 -13.70 8.07 -23.69
C SER A 55 -12.21 7.88 -24.04
N GLN A 56 -11.32 8.03 -23.07
CA GLN A 56 -9.88 7.83 -23.26
C GLN A 56 -9.51 6.34 -23.38
N LEU A 57 -10.42 5.41 -23.06
CA LEU A 57 -10.16 3.97 -23.16
C LEU A 57 -9.80 3.53 -24.58
N SER A 58 -10.43 4.14 -25.59
CA SER A 58 -10.16 3.86 -27.02
C SER A 58 -8.89 4.51 -27.56
N SER A 59 -8.35 5.50 -26.86
CA SER A 59 -7.15 6.27 -27.26
C SER A 59 -5.93 6.00 -26.38
N LEU A 60 -5.96 4.91 -25.59
CA LEU A 60 -4.83 4.53 -24.75
C LEU A 60 -3.58 4.28 -25.60
N ASP A 61 -2.49 4.94 -25.24
CA ASP A 61 -1.19 4.68 -25.85
C ASP A 61 -0.72 3.24 -25.54
N GLY A 62 -0.11 2.61 -26.56
CA GLY A 62 0.42 1.25 -26.45
C GLY A 62 1.45 1.05 -25.33
N ARG A 63 2.02 2.13 -24.78
CA ARG A 63 2.94 2.07 -23.63
C ARG A 63 2.21 2.13 -22.28
N THR A 64 1.12 2.87 -22.19
CA THR A 64 0.34 3.08 -20.95
C THR A 64 -0.17 1.76 -20.38
N LEU A 65 -0.84 0.96 -21.19
CA LEU A 65 -1.49 -0.28 -20.74
C LEU A 65 -0.49 -1.30 -20.15
N PRO A 66 0.65 -1.62 -20.79
CA PRO A 66 1.64 -2.53 -20.20
C PRO A 66 2.15 -2.06 -18.84
N PHE A 67 2.44 -0.78 -18.64
CA PHE A 67 2.91 -0.27 -17.35
C PHE A 67 1.84 -0.35 -16.26
N LEU A 68 0.57 -0.09 -16.56
CA LEU A 68 -0.54 -0.24 -15.63
C LEU A 68 -0.75 -1.71 -15.24
N VAL A 69 -0.70 -2.62 -16.22
CA VAL A 69 -0.78 -4.06 -15.99
C VAL A 69 0.40 -4.53 -15.13
N LEU A 70 1.63 -4.17 -15.48
CA LEU A 70 2.82 -4.53 -14.71
C LEU A 70 2.76 -3.98 -13.27
N SER A 71 2.24 -2.76 -13.07
CA SER A 71 2.02 -2.19 -11.74
C SER A 71 1.01 -3.01 -10.93
N GLY A 72 -0.07 -3.45 -11.54
CA GLY A 72 -1.06 -4.34 -10.91
C GLY A 72 -0.48 -5.70 -10.55
N LEU A 73 0.26 -6.32 -11.48
CA LEU A 73 0.96 -7.59 -11.25
C LEU A 73 2.02 -7.48 -10.14
N ALA A 74 2.79 -6.37 -10.12
CA ALA A 74 3.76 -6.10 -9.07
C ALA A 74 3.08 -6.01 -7.69
N THR A 75 1.89 -5.39 -7.60
CA THR A 75 1.12 -5.37 -6.36
C THR A 75 0.78 -6.78 -5.89
N GLY A 76 0.26 -7.63 -6.77
CA GLY A 76 -0.08 -9.00 -6.45
C GLY A 76 1.15 -9.83 -6.07
N ALA A 77 2.26 -9.69 -6.82
CA ALA A 77 3.51 -10.36 -6.53
C ALA A 77 4.08 -9.95 -5.16
N SER A 78 4.00 -8.65 -4.83
CA SER A 78 4.38 -8.16 -3.49
C SER A 78 3.57 -8.84 -2.39
N TRP A 79 2.25 -8.93 -2.53
CA TRP A 79 1.38 -9.60 -1.56
C TRP A 79 1.70 -11.09 -1.41
N LEU A 80 1.89 -11.81 -2.53
CA LEU A 80 2.26 -13.22 -2.50
C LEU A 80 3.58 -13.43 -1.75
N CYS A 81 4.60 -12.65 -2.07
CA CYS A 81 5.90 -12.70 -1.40
C CYS A 81 5.78 -12.37 0.09
N TYR A 82 5.05 -11.31 0.45
CA TYR A 82 4.86 -10.90 1.83
C TYR A 82 4.18 -11.97 2.68
N PHE A 83 3.05 -12.48 2.21
CA PHE A 83 2.32 -13.51 2.95
C PHE A 83 3.10 -14.81 3.06
N HIS A 84 3.85 -15.20 2.03
CA HIS A 84 4.71 -16.37 2.10
C HIS A 84 5.88 -16.15 3.09
N ALA A 85 6.50 -14.98 3.06
CA ALA A 85 7.54 -14.62 4.05
C ALA A 85 7.03 -14.71 5.49
N LEU A 86 5.77 -14.26 5.74
CA LEU A 86 5.13 -14.35 7.06
C LEU A 86 4.85 -15.78 7.50
N GLN A 87 4.59 -16.69 6.55
CA GLN A 87 4.35 -18.12 6.87
C GLN A 87 5.61 -18.85 7.33
N ILE A 88 6.77 -18.50 6.76
CA ILE A 88 8.03 -19.23 6.99
C ILE A 88 9.03 -18.45 7.87
N GLY A 89 8.79 -17.16 8.09
CA GLY A 89 9.67 -16.25 8.84
C GLY A 89 9.04 -15.67 10.10
N ASP A 90 9.89 -15.03 10.90
CA ASP A 90 9.45 -14.25 12.07
C ASP A 90 8.89 -12.90 11.60
N ILE A 91 7.66 -12.58 12.00
CA ILE A 91 6.99 -11.33 11.68
C ILE A 91 7.83 -10.09 12.04
N ASN A 92 8.57 -10.16 13.17
CA ASN A 92 9.43 -9.06 13.62
C ASN A 92 10.63 -8.81 12.70
N LYS A 93 10.96 -9.77 11.83
CA LYS A 93 12.03 -9.67 10.83
C LYS A 93 11.45 -9.35 9.44
N VAL A 94 10.34 -9.97 9.08
CA VAL A 94 9.70 -9.80 7.77
C VAL A 94 9.16 -8.37 7.58
N VAL A 95 8.44 -7.84 8.58
CA VAL A 95 7.81 -6.51 8.48
C VAL A 95 8.83 -5.39 8.27
N PRO A 96 9.99 -5.31 8.96
CA PRO A 96 11.00 -4.30 8.66
C PRO A 96 11.50 -4.32 7.23
N VAL A 97 11.75 -5.54 6.71
CA VAL A 97 12.24 -5.70 5.33
C VAL A 97 11.18 -5.24 4.32
N ASP A 98 9.91 -5.61 4.51
CA ASP A 98 8.82 -5.14 3.66
C ASP A 98 8.66 -3.61 3.70
N LYS A 99 8.75 -3.00 4.89
CA LYS A 99 8.65 -1.54 5.04
C LYS A 99 9.80 -0.77 4.40
N SER A 100 10.94 -1.41 4.13
CA SER A 100 12.03 -0.81 3.36
C SER A 100 11.64 -0.48 1.92
N SER A 101 10.50 -0.99 1.43
CA SER A 101 9.92 -0.65 0.13
C SER A 101 9.76 0.86 -0.08
N THR A 102 9.51 1.64 0.97
CA THR A 102 9.43 3.11 0.88
C THR A 102 10.78 3.70 0.46
N VAL A 103 11.86 3.27 1.10
CA VAL A 103 13.23 3.71 0.76
C VAL A 103 13.58 3.26 -0.67
N LEU A 104 13.24 2.01 -1.03
CA LEU A 104 13.44 1.50 -2.40
C LEU A 104 12.64 2.32 -3.42
N THR A 105 11.40 2.70 -3.13
CA THR A 105 10.60 3.55 -4.02
C THR A 105 11.30 4.89 -4.28
N ILE A 106 11.84 5.52 -3.25
CA ILE A 106 12.58 6.79 -3.38
C ILE A 106 13.83 6.59 -4.26
N LEU A 107 14.62 5.54 -3.98
CA LEU A 107 15.81 5.25 -4.76
C LEU A 107 15.49 4.96 -6.23
N LEU A 108 14.45 4.16 -6.49
CA LEU A 108 13.99 3.86 -7.85
C LEU A 108 13.46 5.12 -8.55
N ALA A 109 12.78 6.03 -7.83
CA ALA A 109 12.33 7.30 -8.39
C ALA A 109 13.52 8.18 -8.83
N VAL A 110 14.58 8.25 -8.02
CA VAL A 110 15.81 8.97 -8.39
C VAL A 110 16.45 8.32 -9.63
N ILE A 111 16.57 6.98 -9.67
CA ILE A 111 17.27 6.27 -10.74
C ILE A 111 16.47 6.25 -12.04
N PHE A 112 15.20 5.86 -12.00
CA PHE A 112 14.39 5.62 -13.20
C PHE A 112 13.55 6.81 -13.63
N LEU A 113 13.13 7.67 -12.71
CA LEU A 113 12.34 8.86 -13.01
C LEU A 113 13.20 10.13 -13.03
N HIS A 114 14.52 9.99 -12.80
CA HIS A 114 15.49 11.11 -12.75
C HIS A 114 15.05 12.23 -11.79
N GLU A 115 14.40 11.85 -10.67
CA GLU A 115 14.00 12.82 -9.65
C GLU A 115 15.23 13.35 -8.90
N SER A 116 15.29 14.65 -8.64
CA SER A 116 16.43 15.28 -7.95
C SER A 116 16.54 14.82 -6.49
N LEU A 117 17.74 14.42 -6.10
CA LEU A 117 18.08 14.10 -4.72
C LEU A 117 18.81 15.30 -4.09
N SER A 118 18.07 16.11 -3.32
CA SER A 118 18.65 17.20 -2.51
C SER A 118 19.20 16.67 -1.18
N LEU A 119 20.06 17.46 -0.52
CA LEU A 119 20.58 17.09 0.81
C LEU A 119 19.44 16.86 1.84
N PRO A 120 18.40 17.72 1.95
CA PRO A 120 17.26 17.45 2.81
C PRO A 120 16.55 16.11 2.51
N LYS A 121 16.37 15.77 1.22
CA LYS A 121 15.79 14.49 0.83
C LYS A 121 16.65 13.30 1.28
N GLY A 122 17.98 13.40 1.13
CA GLY A 122 18.90 12.36 1.61
C GLY A 122 18.80 12.14 3.12
N ILE A 123 18.76 13.20 3.91
CA ILE A 123 18.54 13.13 5.36
C ILE A 123 17.13 12.54 5.66
N GLY A 124 16.12 12.99 4.93
CA GLY A 124 14.74 12.48 5.07
C GLY A 124 14.65 10.98 4.88
N ILE A 125 15.33 10.41 3.88
CA ILE A 125 15.40 8.96 3.64
C ILE A 125 15.93 8.21 4.87
N VAL A 126 17.04 8.69 5.44
CA VAL A 126 17.64 8.07 6.63
C VAL A 126 16.69 8.14 7.82
N LEU A 127 16.06 9.30 8.06
CA LEU A 127 15.11 9.48 9.14
C LEU A 127 13.88 8.55 8.95
N ILE A 128 13.34 8.42 7.73
CA ILE A 128 12.22 7.52 7.44
C ILE A 128 12.63 6.07 7.72
N ALA A 129 13.81 5.65 7.29
CA ALA A 129 14.31 4.29 7.53
C ALA A 129 14.47 4.01 9.03
N VAL A 130 15.12 4.90 9.77
CA VAL A 130 15.33 4.78 11.23
C VAL A 130 13.99 4.83 11.97
N GLY A 131 13.12 5.80 11.65
CA GLY A 131 11.80 5.93 12.26
C GLY A 131 10.94 4.68 12.05
N THR A 132 10.90 4.16 10.81
CA THR A 132 10.19 2.92 10.49
C THR A 132 10.72 1.74 11.31
N TYR A 133 12.05 1.59 11.39
CA TYR A 133 12.67 0.51 12.17
C TYR A 133 12.34 0.60 13.67
N LEU A 134 12.36 1.80 14.26
CA LEU A 134 12.04 2.03 15.66
C LEU A 134 10.56 1.74 15.97
N MET A 135 9.65 1.94 15.02
CA MET A 135 8.23 1.66 15.20
C MET A 135 7.90 0.17 15.25
N ILE A 136 8.81 -0.69 14.80
CA ILE A 136 8.58 -2.12 14.83
C ILE A 136 8.71 -2.63 16.26
N GLU A 137 7.60 -3.06 16.83
CA GLU A 137 7.57 -3.67 18.15
C GLU A 137 8.01 -5.14 18.05
N LYS A 138 8.98 -5.50 18.89
CA LYS A 138 9.36 -6.90 19.07
C LYS A 138 8.27 -7.60 19.91
N LYS A 139 7.22 -8.12 19.28
CA LYS A 139 6.38 -9.12 19.95
C LYS A 139 7.24 -10.38 20.14
N GLN A 140 7.21 -10.96 21.33
CA GLN A 140 7.88 -12.26 21.57
C GLN A 140 7.32 -13.27 20.57
N SER A 141 8.16 -13.73 19.65
CA SER A 141 7.80 -14.79 18.73
C SER A 141 7.82 -16.11 19.48
N THR A 142 6.68 -16.74 19.64
CA THR A 142 6.52 -18.08 20.22
C THR A 142 6.80 -19.20 19.21
N GLY A 143 7.68 -18.98 18.23
CA GLY A 143 8.04 -19.99 17.25
C GLY A 143 9.30 -19.64 16.47
N ALA A 144 10.34 -20.46 16.60
CA ALA A 144 11.47 -20.43 15.69
C ALA A 144 10.96 -20.75 14.28
N GLY A 145 11.05 -19.79 13.35
CA GLY A 145 10.70 -20.00 11.95
C GLY A 145 11.50 -21.18 11.38
N LYS A 146 10.79 -22.19 10.91
CA LYS A 146 11.36 -23.44 10.35
C LYS A 146 12.07 -23.27 9.01
N GLY A 147 12.12 -22.05 8.47
CA GLY A 147 12.61 -21.81 7.11
C GLY A 147 13.91 -21.02 7.06
N GLY A 148 15.07 -21.60 7.32
CA GLY A 148 16.40 -21.05 7.06
C GLY A 148 16.46 -19.55 6.66
N ALA A 149 17.27 -19.16 5.67
CA ALA A 149 17.34 -17.77 5.15
C ALA A 149 16.27 -17.45 4.08
N SER A 150 15.43 -18.41 3.67
CA SER A 150 14.48 -18.25 2.56
C SER A 150 13.42 -17.18 2.82
N TRP A 151 13.01 -16.96 4.08
CA TRP A 151 12.08 -15.87 4.43
C TRP A 151 12.60 -14.49 4.00
N LEU A 152 13.91 -14.27 4.07
CA LEU A 152 14.53 -12.99 3.70
C LEU A 152 14.41 -12.74 2.19
N PHE A 153 14.56 -13.79 1.37
CA PHE A 153 14.38 -13.69 -0.07
C PHE A 153 12.97 -13.24 -0.44
N TYR A 154 11.95 -13.84 0.18
CA TYR A 154 10.56 -13.46 -0.06
C TYR A 154 10.23 -12.08 0.52
N ALA A 155 10.73 -11.72 1.70
CA ALA A 155 10.53 -10.40 2.27
C ALA A 155 11.19 -9.29 1.43
N ALA A 156 12.40 -9.53 0.94
CA ALA A 156 13.09 -8.62 0.01
C ALA A 156 12.33 -8.52 -1.33
N GLY A 157 11.86 -9.65 -1.86
CA GLY A 157 11.02 -9.69 -3.06
C GLY A 157 9.74 -8.86 -2.89
N SER A 158 9.07 -8.97 -1.74
CA SER A 158 7.91 -8.14 -1.42
C SER A 158 8.25 -6.66 -1.48
N ALA A 159 9.33 -6.23 -0.84
CA ALA A 159 9.75 -4.82 -0.84
C ALA A 159 10.08 -4.31 -2.25
N VAL A 160 10.76 -5.12 -3.07
CA VAL A 160 11.08 -4.77 -4.46
C VAL A 160 9.79 -4.63 -5.29
N PHE A 161 8.89 -5.60 -5.23
CA PHE A 161 7.64 -5.52 -5.98
C PHE A 161 6.73 -4.39 -5.48
N ALA A 162 6.69 -4.11 -4.18
CA ALA A 162 5.95 -2.97 -3.63
C ALA A 162 6.49 -1.64 -4.15
N SER A 163 7.80 -1.48 -4.26
CA SER A 163 8.41 -0.27 -4.82
C SER A 163 8.16 -0.15 -6.32
N LEU A 164 8.28 -1.25 -7.06
CA LEU A 164 7.97 -1.29 -8.50
C LEU A 164 6.50 -0.93 -8.78
N THR A 165 5.56 -1.30 -7.91
CA THR A 165 4.15 -0.92 -8.02
C THR A 165 3.97 0.59 -8.21
N SER A 166 4.65 1.40 -7.40
CA SER A 166 4.54 2.87 -7.45
C SER A 166 5.24 3.45 -8.69
N ILE A 167 6.42 2.96 -9.02
CA ILE A 167 7.20 3.46 -10.17
C ILE A 167 6.50 3.12 -11.49
N LEU A 168 6.13 1.85 -11.69
CA LEU A 168 5.40 1.41 -12.89
C LEU A 168 4.03 2.09 -12.99
N GLY A 169 3.35 2.26 -11.84
CA GLY A 169 2.09 2.99 -11.78
C GLY A 169 2.26 4.45 -12.21
N LYS A 170 3.28 5.14 -11.72
CA LYS A 170 3.57 6.54 -12.12
C LYS A 170 3.84 6.65 -13.62
N VAL A 171 4.64 5.75 -14.18
CA VAL A 171 4.89 5.73 -15.63
C VAL A 171 3.60 5.44 -16.40
N GLY A 172 2.81 4.47 -15.94
CA GLY A 172 1.56 4.09 -16.60
C GLY A 172 0.48 5.17 -16.59
N ILE A 173 0.38 5.98 -15.53
CA ILE A 173 -0.64 7.04 -15.47
C ILE A 173 -0.20 8.35 -16.12
N SER A 174 1.03 8.48 -16.60
CA SER A 174 1.52 9.73 -17.21
C SER A 174 0.79 10.10 -18.49
N GLY A 175 0.29 9.11 -19.23
CA GLY A 175 -0.38 9.28 -20.53
C GLY A 175 -1.90 9.11 -20.52
N VAL A 176 -2.53 8.99 -19.32
CA VAL A 176 -3.98 8.74 -19.19
C VAL A 176 -4.54 9.48 -17.98
N GLU A 177 -5.84 9.77 -18.01
CA GLU A 177 -6.50 10.34 -16.83
C GLU A 177 -6.34 9.39 -15.61
N SER A 178 -5.99 9.96 -14.46
CA SER A 178 -5.54 9.23 -13.26
C SER A 178 -6.59 8.23 -12.73
N ASN A 179 -7.90 8.58 -12.77
CA ASN A 179 -8.94 7.64 -12.32
C ASN A 179 -9.06 6.45 -13.26
N LEU A 180 -8.97 6.67 -14.58
CA LEU A 180 -8.99 5.59 -15.58
C LEU A 180 -7.77 4.68 -15.43
N GLY A 181 -6.57 5.25 -15.28
CA GLY A 181 -5.35 4.48 -15.02
C GLY A 181 -5.46 3.64 -13.74
N THR A 182 -6.02 4.22 -12.67
CA THR A 182 -6.25 3.52 -11.40
C THR A 182 -7.27 2.38 -11.56
N ALA A 183 -8.37 2.60 -12.30
CA ALA A 183 -9.39 1.58 -12.53
C ALA A 183 -8.84 0.39 -13.32
N ILE A 184 -8.10 0.63 -14.42
CA ILE A 184 -7.47 -0.42 -15.25
C ILE A 184 -6.52 -1.26 -14.38
N ARG A 185 -5.62 -0.60 -13.65
CA ARG A 185 -4.67 -1.25 -12.76
C ARG A 185 -5.37 -2.07 -11.68
N THR A 186 -6.45 -1.52 -11.08
CA THR A 186 -7.23 -2.21 -10.05
C THR A 186 -7.89 -3.48 -10.58
N GLY A 187 -8.29 -3.52 -11.84
CA GLY A 187 -8.76 -4.75 -12.50
C GLY A 187 -7.72 -5.87 -12.44
N VAL A 188 -6.46 -5.56 -12.71
CA VAL A 188 -5.37 -6.54 -12.60
C VAL A 188 -5.16 -6.97 -11.14
N VAL A 189 -5.18 -6.02 -10.19
CA VAL A 189 -5.07 -6.32 -8.76
C VAL A 189 -6.23 -7.20 -8.27
N LEU A 190 -7.44 -7.01 -8.81
CA LEU A 190 -8.58 -7.88 -8.52
C LEU A 190 -8.29 -9.32 -8.93
N VAL A 191 -7.83 -9.53 -10.17
CA VAL A 191 -7.47 -10.88 -10.64
C VAL A 191 -6.41 -11.50 -9.74
N MET A 192 -5.37 -10.76 -9.38
CA MET A 192 -4.31 -11.25 -8.50
C MET A 192 -4.82 -11.57 -7.10
N SER A 193 -5.69 -10.75 -6.51
CA SER A 193 -6.25 -11.00 -5.18
C SER A 193 -7.12 -12.25 -5.13
N TRP A 194 -7.93 -12.50 -6.17
CA TRP A 194 -8.73 -13.72 -6.27
C TRP A 194 -7.88 -14.95 -6.56
N MET A 195 -6.86 -14.80 -7.40
CA MET A 195 -5.88 -15.87 -7.61
C MET A 195 -5.23 -16.31 -6.28
N MET A 196 -4.90 -15.34 -5.39
CA MET A 196 -4.40 -15.65 -4.04
C MET A 196 -5.40 -16.48 -3.23
N VAL A 197 -6.69 -16.16 -3.25
CA VAL A 197 -7.72 -16.95 -2.54
C VAL A 197 -7.75 -18.40 -3.03
N PHE A 198 -7.68 -18.61 -4.34
CA PHE A 198 -7.68 -19.96 -4.93
C PHE A 198 -6.39 -20.73 -4.66
N VAL A 199 -5.23 -20.12 -4.89
CA VAL A 199 -3.92 -20.75 -4.69
C VAL A 199 -3.68 -21.10 -3.22
N THR A 200 -4.17 -20.28 -2.28
CA THR A 200 -4.06 -20.57 -0.84
C THR A 200 -5.16 -21.50 -0.32
N GLY A 201 -6.06 -22.01 -1.18
CA GLY A 201 -7.13 -22.92 -0.80
C GLY A 201 -8.21 -22.32 0.11
N LYS A 202 -8.33 -20.99 0.13
CA LYS A 202 -9.24 -20.28 1.06
C LYS A 202 -10.63 -20.01 0.51
N SER A 203 -10.99 -20.58 -0.63
CA SER A 203 -12.30 -20.38 -1.29
C SER A 203 -13.49 -20.80 -0.41
N ALA A 204 -13.35 -21.85 0.40
CA ALA A 204 -14.39 -22.28 1.33
C ALA A 204 -14.74 -21.20 2.38
N LYS A 205 -13.73 -20.42 2.83
CA LYS A 205 -13.91 -19.36 3.82
C LYS A 205 -14.73 -18.17 3.33
N LEU A 206 -14.99 -18.06 2.03
CA LEU A 206 -15.89 -17.03 1.47
C LEU A 206 -17.30 -17.15 2.03
N ARG A 207 -17.77 -18.37 2.30
CA ARG A 207 -19.13 -18.62 2.83
C ARG A 207 -19.24 -18.37 4.33
N GLU A 208 -18.11 -18.25 5.01
CA GLU A 208 -18.01 -18.08 6.46
C GLU A 208 -17.93 -16.60 6.88
N VAL A 209 -17.93 -15.65 5.90
CA VAL A 209 -17.80 -14.21 6.18
C VAL A 209 -19.06 -13.70 6.89
N PRO A 210 -18.94 -13.20 8.15
CA PRO A 210 -20.08 -12.64 8.87
C PRO A 210 -20.59 -11.35 8.22
N LYS A 211 -21.90 -11.13 8.25
CA LYS A 211 -22.54 -9.95 7.62
C LYS A 211 -22.09 -8.62 8.24
N ASP A 212 -21.84 -8.59 9.54
CA ASP A 212 -21.31 -7.43 10.26
C ASP A 212 -19.88 -7.09 9.81
N GLU A 213 -19.02 -8.08 9.64
CA GLU A 213 -17.67 -7.89 9.11
C GLU A 213 -17.69 -7.50 7.63
N LEU A 214 -18.59 -8.04 6.83
CA LEU A 214 -18.75 -7.69 5.42
C LEU A 214 -18.99 -6.19 5.22
N GLY A 215 -19.81 -5.57 6.08
CA GLY A 215 -20.03 -4.11 6.06
C GLY A 215 -18.74 -3.32 6.26
N PHE A 216 -17.93 -3.70 7.25
CA PHE A 216 -16.62 -3.07 7.48
C PHE A 216 -15.62 -3.32 6.34
N ILE A 217 -15.63 -4.52 5.74
CA ILE A 217 -14.80 -4.86 4.56
C ILE A 217 -15.20 -3.96 3.39
N CYS A 218 -16.49 -3.77 3.11
CA CYS A 218 -16.96 -2.88 2.05
C CYS A 218 -16.56 -1.41 2.31
N LEU A 219 -16.77 -0.90 3.52
CA LEU A 219 -16.37 0.45 3.90
C LEU A 219 -14.85 0.63 3.77
N SER A 220 -14.07 -0.37 4.19
CA SER A 220 -12.61 -0.34 3.98
C SER A 220 -12.25 -0.35 2.49
N GLY A 221 -13.06 -0.98 1.65
CA GLY A 221 -12.92 -0.96 0.19
C GLY A 221 -13.13 0.43 -0.39
N LEU A 222 -14.16 1.15 0.03
CA LEU A 222 -14.39 2.54 -0.37
C LEU A 222 -13.24 3.45 0.07
N ALA A 223 -12.78 3.31 1.31
CA ALA A 223 -11.62 4.06 1.80
C ALA A 223 -10.34 3.71 1.03
N THR A 224 -10.11 2.43 0.71
CA THR A 224 -8.97 2.00 -0.13
C THR A 224 -9.07 2.62 -1.53
N GLY A 225 -10.25 2.61 -2.14
CA GLY A 225 -10.48 3.23 -3.44
C GLY A 225 -10.17 4.72 -3.43
N GLY A 226 -10.67 5.46 -2.43
CA GLY A 226 -10.34 6.87 -2.22
C GLY A 226 -8.84 7.11 -2.03
N SER A 227 -8.17 6.25 -1.24
CA SER A 227 -6.73 6.32 -1.06
C SER A 227 -5.99 6.13 -2.39
N TRP A 228 -6.31 5.10 -3.17
CA TRP A 228 -5.60 4.81 -4.43
C TRP A 228 -5.85 5.88 -5.49
N LEU A 229 -7.08 6.38 -5.62
CA LEU A 229 -7.39 7.48 -6.54
C LEU A 229 -6.58 8.74 -6.19
N CYS A 230 -6.53 9.10 -4.92
CA CYS A 230 -5.71 10.21 -4.44
C CYS A 230 -4.21 9.95 -4.63
N TYR A 231 -3.73 8.75 -4.30
CA TYR A 231 -2.33 8.38 -4.44
C TYR A 231 -1.83 8.47 -5.87
N TYR A 232 -2.57 7.86 -6.82
CA TYR A 232 -2.17 7.88 -8.22
C TYR A 232 -2.31 9.27 -8.85
N LYS A 233 -3.29 10.06 -8.41
CA LYS A 233 -3.38 11.48 -8.81
C LYS A 233 -2.17 12.27 -8.29
N ALA A 234 -1.78 12.04 -7.04
CA ALA A 234 -0.57 12.65 -6.48
C ALA A 234 0.69 12.21 -7.22
N LEU A 235 0.82 10.92 -7.55
CA LEU A 235 1.95 10.40 -8.34
C LEU A 235 2.00 10.97 -9.76
N GLN A 236 0.85 11.22 -10.38
CA GLN A 236 0.76 11.82 -11.70
C GLN A 236 1.31 13.26 -11.71
N GLU A 237 0.99 14.05 -10.69
CA GLU A 237 1.30 15.48 -10.62
C GLU A 237 2.59 15.79 -9.82
N GLY A 238 3.03 14.89 -8.92
CA GLY A 238 4.13 15.12 -7.98
C GLY A 238 5.24 14.08 -8.06
N PRO A 239 6.37 14.34 -7.39
CA PRO A 239 7.51 13.42 -7.38
C PRO A 239 7.19 12.17 -6.52
N ALA A 240 7.47 10.99 -7.05
CA ALA A 240 7.22 9.72 -6.37
C ALA A 240 8.06 9.59 -5.09
N SER A 241 9.27 10.15 -5.09
CA SER A 241 10.16 10.20 -3.93
C SER A 241 9.57 10.96 -2.73
N VAL A 242 8.60 11.84 -2.94
CA VAL A 242 7.92 12.61 -1.89
C VAL A 242 6.51 12.08 -1.63
N VAL A 243 5.77 11.72 -2.67
CA VAL A 243 4.39 11.19 -2.54
C VAL A 243 4.36 9.89 -1.72
N ALA A 244 5.29 8.96 -1.99
CA ALA A 244 5.30 7.68 -1.29
C ALA A 244 5.54 7.81 0.24
N PRO A 245 6.49 8.64 0.72
CA PRO A 245 6.62 8.92 2.16
C PRO A 245 5.39 9.60 2.78
N ILE A 246 4.75 10.56 2.09
CA ILE A 246 3.55 11.23 2.61
C ILE A 246 2.43 10.20 2.81
N ASP A 247 2.23 9.29 1.88
CA ASP A 247 1.23 8.22 2.02
C ASP A 247 1.47 7.36 3.28
N LYS A 248 2.73 7.16 3.70
CA LYS A 248 3.07 6.44 4.95
C LYS A 248 2.68 7.20 6.22
N LEU A 249 2.37 8.50 6.14
CA LEU A 249 1.77 9.24 7.25
C LEU A 249 0.35 8.75 7.60
N SER A 250 -0.26 7.88 6.77
CA SER A 250 -1.45 7.10 7.11
C SER A 250 -1.35 6.40 8.48
N ILE A 251 -0.12 6.09 8.91
CA ILE A 251 0.15 5.52 10.23
C ILE A 251 -0.30 6.45 11.37
N LEU A 252 -0.23 7.78 11.20
CA LEU A 252 -0.73 8.76 12.19
C LEU A 252 -2.24 8.61 12.38
N VAL A 253 -2.98 8.51 11.27
CA VAL A 253 -4.43 8.31 11.28
C VAL A 253 -4.76 6.98 11.93
N THR A 254 -4.05 5.90 11.56
CA THR A 254 -4.25 4.57 12.14
C THR A 254 -4.00 4.56 13.66
N ILE A 255 -2.92 5.21 14.14
CA ILE A 255 -2.59 5.28 15.57
C ILE A 255 -3.64 6.11 16.32
N LEU A 256 -4.04 7.27 15.77
CA LEU A 256 -5.05 8.11 16.38
C LEU A 256 -6.37 7.34 16.58
N PHE A 257 -6.85 6.66 15.53
CA PHE A 257 -8.05 5.84 15.60
C PHE A 257 -7.90 4.64 16.53
N SER A 258 -6.74 3.95 16.49
CA SER A 258 -6.47 2.83 17.41
C SER A 258 -6.50 3.28 18.87
N TYR A 259 -6.00 4.49 19.16
CA TYR A 259 -6.09 5.06 20.50
C TYR A 259 -7.54 5.40 20.89
N LEU A 260 -8.30 6.06 20.00
CA LEU A 260 -9.67 6.49 20.29
C LEU A 260 -10.67 5.33 20.37
N VAL A 261 -10.53 4.32 19.49
CA VAL A 261 -11.53 3.24 19.34
C VAL A 261 -11.15 2.00 20.12
N PHE A 262 -9.88 1.62 20.10
CA PHE A 262 -9.38 0.39 20.73
C PHE A 262 -8.62 0.66 22.03
N HIS A 263 -8.43 1.94 22.42
CA HIS A 263 -7.66 2.38 23.59
C HIS A 263 -6.22 1.81 23.62
N GLU A 264 -5.66 1.52 22.44
CA GLU A 264 -4.30 1.01 22.30
C GLU A 264 -3.29 2.16 22.52
N LYS A 265 -2.34 1.96 23.44
CA LYS A 265 -1.29 2.94 23.74
C LYS A 265 -0.03 2.64 22.94
N LEU A 266 0.57 3.68 22.38
CA LEU A 266 1.86 3.57 21.71
C LEU A 266 2.99 3.42 22.73
N SER A 267 3.94 2.53 22.48
CA SER A 267 5.14 2.44 23.32
C SER A 267 6.02 3.69 23.14
N LYS A 268 6.83 4.05 24.14
CA LYS A 268 7.75 5.19 24.05
C LYS A 268 8.70 5.08 22.86
N LYS A 269 9.18 3.86 22.56
CA LYS A 269 10.05 3.58 21.42
C LYS A 269 9.33 3.83 20.10
N SER A 270 8.10 3.34 19.95
CA SER A 270 7.29 3.53 18.75
C SER A 270 6.87 4.99 18.57
N ALA A 271 6.61 5.73 19.67
CA ALA A 271 6.34 7.16 19.63
C ALA A 271 7.55 7.96 19.11
N LEU A 272 8.76 7.63 19.59
CA LEU A 272 9.99 8.24 19.08
C LEU A 272 10.19 7.91 17.60
N GLY A 273 10.00 6.65 17.20
CA GLY A 273 10.10 6.22 15.80
C GLY A 273 9.11 6.96 14.89
N LEU A 274 7.87 7.16 15.38
CA LEU A 274 6.86 7.93 14.68
C LEU A 274 7.28 9.39 14.49
N ALA A 275 7.78 10.05 15.53
CA ALA A 275 8.25 11.44 15.46
C ALA A 275 9.40 11.58 14.44
N ILE A 276 10.35 10.65 14.44
CA ILE A 276 11.46 10.64 13.48
C ILE A 276 10.95 10.42 12.04
N LEU A 277 10.01 9.48 11.83
CA LEU A 277 9.44 9.20 10.51
C LEU A 277 8.70 10.43 9.97
N VAL A 278 7.88 11.07 10.80
CA VAL A 278 7.14 12.29 10.43
C VAL A 278 8.11 13.41 10.08
N SER A 279 9.13 13.65 10.92
CA SER A 279 10.15 14.68 10.65
C SER A 279 10.89 14.42 9.35
N GLY A 280 11.28 13.14 9.08
CA GLY A 280 11.90 12.75 7.83
C GLY A 280 11.01 12.99 6.62
N THR A 281 9.72 12.66 6.72
CA THR A 281 8.75 12.88 5.64
C THR A 281 8.52 14.38 5.36
N LEU A 282 8.40 15.18 6.41
CA LEU A 282 8.24 16.64 6.26
C LEU A 282 9.51 17.29 5.67
N LEU A 283 10.69 16.81 6.05
CA LEU A 283 11.95 17.29 5.50
C LEU A 283 12.08 17.04 3.99
N MET A 284 11.43 16.00 3.48
CA MET A 284 11.41 15.70 2.03
C MET A 284 10.56 16.67 1.21
N LEU A 285 9.76 17.53 1.86
CA LEU A 285 8.99 18.59 1.19
C LEU A 285 9.85 19.83 0.88
N LEU A 286 11.04 19.92 1.48
CA LEU A 286 12.04 20.95 1.23
C LEU A 286 12.97 20.56 0.09
#